data_3f05b95642f3f3b3db1f88c05e11f940
#
_entry.id   3f05b95642f3f3b3db1f88c05e11f940
#
_cell.length_a   1.000
_cell.length_b   1.000
_cell.length_c   1.000
_cell.angle_alpha   90.00
_cell.angle_beta   90.00
_cell.angle_gamma   90.00
#
_symmetry.space_group_name_H-M   'P 1'
#
loop_
_entity.id
_entity.type
_entity.pdbx_description
1 polymer ?
#
loop_
_entity_poly.entity_id
_entity_poly.type
_entity_poly.pdbx_seq_one_letter_code
_entity_poly.pdbx_strand_id
1 'polypeptide(L)' 'MNTQYFVYAIEVEKTGSITQAANNLFMSQPTLSKAIKDM' A
#
# COMPACT_ATOMS: atom_id res chain seq x y z
N MET A 1 -8.97 9.11 9.73
CA MET A 1 -8.29 8.17 8.83
C MET A 1 -8.05 8.82 7.48
N ASN A 2 -6.88 8.62 6.91
CA ASN A 2 -6.50 9.25 5.65
C ASN A 2 -6.98 8.40 4.48
N THR A 3 -7.54 9.07 3.47
CA THR A 3 -8.00 8.40 2.25
C THR A 3 -6.86 7.61 1.57
N GLN A 4 -5.63 8.09 1.69
CA GLN A 4 -4.47 7.42 1.12
C GLN A 4 -4.28 6.01 1.67
N TYR A 5 -4.50 5.83 2.96
CA TYR A 5 -4.36 4.49 3.57
C TYR A 5 -5.38 3.53 3.00
N PHE A 6 -6.57 4.03 2.75
CA PHE A 6 -7.62 3.21 2.17
C PHE A 6 -7.21 2.74 0.77
N VAL A 7 -6.66 3.65 -0.02
CA VAL A 7 -6.17 3.32 -1.37
C VAL A 7 -5.06 2.28 -1.31
N TYR A 8 -4.14 2.43 -0.37
CA TYR A 8 -3.03 1.47 -0.19
C TYR A 8 -3.56 0.08 0.15
N ALA A 9 -4.51 0.02 1.08
CA ALA A 9 -5.08 -1.26 1.50
C ALA A 9 -5.80 -1.96 0.34
N ILE A 10 -6.55 -1.20 -0.44
CA ILE A 10 -7.27 -1.74 -1.59
C ILE A 10 -6.28 -2.30 -2.62
N GLU A 11 -5.20 -1.57 -2.88
CA GLU A 11 -4.22 -2.00 -3.87
C GLU A 11 -3.52 -3.28 -3.44
N VAL A 12 -3.18 -3.38 -2.16
CA VAL A 12 -2.55 -4.59 -1.63
C VAL A 12 -3.48 -5.79 -1.76
N GLU A 13 -4.75 -5.61 -1.43
CA GLU A 13 -5.72 -6.69 -1.55
C GLU A 13 -5.94 -7.10 -2.99
N LYS A 14 -6.00 -6.12 -3.87
CA LYS A 14 -6.25 -6.34 -5.29
C LYS A 14 -5.12 -7.13 -5.95
N THR A 15 -3.88 -6.81 -5.60
CA THR A 15 -2.72 -7.48 -6.19
C THR A 15 -2.31 -8.74 -5.46
N GLY A 16 -2.68 -8.84 -4.17
CA GLY A 16 -2.26 -9.95 -3.34
C GLY A 16 -0.78 -9.89 -2.97
N SER A 17 -0.12 -8.77 -3.20
CA SER A 17 1.31 -8.62 -2.95
C SER A 17 1.62 -7.17 -2.62
N ILE A 18 2.30 -6.96 -1.49
CA ILE A 18 2.67 -5.61 -1.09
C ILE A 18 3.72 -5.01 -2.03
N THR A 19 4.61 -5.85 -2.56
CA THR A 19 5.62 -5.41 -3.51
C THR A 19 4.97 -4.91 -4.81
N GLN A 20 4.03 -5.68 -5.31
CA GLN A 20 3.33 -5.31 -6.53
C GLN A 20 2.48 -4.06 -6.32
N ALA A 21 1.82 -3.98 -5.16
CA ALA A 21 1.02 -2.81 -4.83
C ALA A 21 1.88 -1.55 -4.79
N ALA A 22 3.06 -1.64 -4.18
CA ALA A 22 3.96 -0.50 -4.11
C ALA A 22 4.37 -0.06 -5.51
N ASN A 23 4.68 -1.00 -6.39
CA ASN A 23 5.02 -0.68 -7.77
C ASN A 23 3.88 0.03 -8.48
N ASN A 24 2.66 -0.45 -8.28
CA ASN A 24 1.49 0.16 -8.90
C ASN A 24 1.21 1.56 -8.38
N LEU A 25 1.59 1.81 -7.13
CA LEU A 25 1.37 3.10 -6.48
C LEU A 25 2.57 4.04 -6.63
N PHE A 26 3.60 3.62 -7.34
CA PHE A 26 4.81 4.40 -7.57
C PHE A 26 5.51 4.76 -6.26
N MET A 27 5.55 3.82 -5.33
CA MET A 27 6.22 4.02 -4.05
C MET A 27 7.08 2.81 -3.73
N SER A 28 8.03 2.99 -2.81
CA SER A 28 8.89 1.89 -2.41
C SER A 28 8.13 0.94 -1.49
N GLN A 29 8.51 -0.34 -1.54
CA GLN A 29 7.86 -1.36 -0.72
C GLN A 29 7.96 -1.06 0.78
N PRO A 30 9.12 -0.64 1.32
CA PRO A 30 9.19 -0.29 2.75
C PRO A 30 8.27 0.87 3.12
N THR A 31 8.11 1.84 2.23
CA THR A 31 7.24 2.97 2.48
C THR A 31 5.78 2.52 2.57
N LEU A 32 5.36 1.68 1.65
CA LEU A 32 3.99 1.17 1.67
C LEU A 32 3.76 0.28 2.89
N SER A 33 4.73 -0.56 3.21
CA SER A 33 4.64 -1.45 4.37
C SER A 33 4.46 -0.65 5.65
N LYS A 34 5.23 0.43 5.80
CA LYS A 34 5.13 1.30 6.96
C LYS A 34 3.78 1.99 7.04
N ALA A 35 3.28 2.47 5.90
CA ALA A 35 1.99 3.15 5.86
C ALA A 35 0.87 2.22 6.31
N ILE A 36 0.89 0.97 5.86
CA ILE A 36 -0.11 0.00 6.23
C ILE A 36 0.00 -0.37 7.70
N LYS A 37 1.21 -0.45 8.21
CA LYS A 37 1.46 -0.78 9.61
C LYS A 37 0.95 0.33 10.54
N ASP A 38 0.98 1.56 10.08
CA ASP A 38 0.55 2.71 10.87
C ASP A 38 -0.98 2.92 10.87
N MET A 39 -1.69 2.14 10.12
CA MET A 39 -3.15 2.26 10.07
C MET A 39 -3.82 1.90 11.36
#